data_24924ea25e017651a3490b59501d6c61
#
_entry.id   24924ea25e017651a3490b59501d6c61
#
_cell.length_a   1.000
_cell.length_b   1.000
_cell.length_c   1.000
_cell.angle_alpha   90.00
_cell.angle_beta   90.00
_cell.angle_gamma   90.00
#
_symmetry.space_group_name_H-M   'P 1'
#
loop_
_entity.id
_entity.type
_entity.pdbx_description
1 polymer ?
#
loop_
_entity_poly.entity_id
_entity_poly.type
_entity_poly.pdbx_seq_one_letter_code
_entity_poly.pdbx_strand_id
1 'polypeptide(L)'
;GMSFDALHAGLGDDWGFTTFPEYLALLESQGSAINVAALVGHTPIRLWVMGEEATEREATAAEVDAMAGLVREAMAAGAIGFSSSQAATHHGDGGKPVPSRLASFAEIDTLVGAMAESGRGIFQAAMGKSLTDKHFSQLATRHGIAITWTALLADMVGPGSHRRYLESAAQQQAAGLNIVPQVACRPIMFDFN
;
A
#
# COMPACT_ATOMS: atom_id res chain seq x y z
N GLY A 1 2.45 -8.49 -13.84
CA GLY A 1 1.06 -8.27 -13.48
C GLY A 1 0.12 -9.02 -14.40
N MET A 2 -1.11 -9.14 -13.99
CA MET A 2 -2.16 -9.73 -14.83
C MET A 2 -2.51 -8.76 -15.97
N SER A 3 -2.69 -9.26 -17.20
CA SER A 3 -3.10 -8.43 -18.33
C SER A 3 -4.54 -7.92 -18.14
N PHE A 4 -4.86 -6.79 -18.80
CA PHE A 4 -6.22 -6.24 -18.76
C PHE A 4 -7.25 -7.26 -19.27
N ASP A 5 -6.94 -7.96 -20.36
CA ASP A 5 -7.83 -8.97 -20.95
C ASP A 5 -8.13 -10.12 -19.98
N ALA A 6 -7.11 -10.57 -19.20
CA ALA A 6 -7.31 -11.61 -18.20
C ALA A 6 -8.16 -11.13 -17.01
N LEU A 7 -7.97 -9.88 -16.57
CA LEU A 7 -8.82 -9.26 -15.55
C LEU A 7 -10.28 -9.14 -16.03
N HIS A 8 -10.47 -8.64 -17.24
CA HIS A 8 -11.76 -8.47 -17.85
C HIS A 8 -12.51 -9.80 -18.05
N ALA A 9 -11.81 -10.83 -18.55
CA ALA A 9 -12.36 -12.17 -18.68
C ALA A 9 -12.78 -12.81 -17.35
N GLY A 10 -12.07 -12.48 -16.24
CA GLY A 10 -12.36 -13.03 -14.92
C GLY A 10 -13.41 -12.27 -14.12
N LEU A 11 -13.50 -10.95 -14.28
CA LEU A 11 -14.32 -10.06 -13.46
C LEU A 11 -15.53 -9.50 -14.20
N GLY A 12 -15.55 -9.57 -15.54
CA GLY A 12 -16.59 -8.97 -16.37
C GLY A 12 -16.52 -7.44 -16.44
N ASP A 13 -17.55 -6.82 -16.99
CA ASP A 13 -17.63 -5.38 -17.25
C ASP A 13 -18.32 -4.59 -16.14
N ASP A 14 -19.14 -5.25 -15.34
CA ASP A 14 -19.96 -4.60 -14.30
C ASP A 14 -19.37 -4.84 -12.92
N TRP A 15 -18.58 -3.88 -12.46
CA TRP A 15 -17.95 -3.93 -11.15
C TRP A 15 -18.86 -3.44 -10.02
N GLY A 16 -19.99 -2.78 -10.37
CA GLY A 16 -20.95 -2.26 -9.41
C GLY A 16 -20.45 -1.14 -8.50
N PHE A 17 -19.23 -0.61 -8.72
CA PHE A 17 -18.67 0.52 -7.97
C PHE A 17 -17.62 1.26 -8.80
N THR A 18 -17.45 2.55 -8.50
CA THR A 18 -16.43 3.43 -9.07
C THR A 18 -15.51 4.01 -8.00
N THR A 19 -16.08 4.35 -6.86
CA THR A 19 -15.36 4.95 -5.73
C THR A 19 -15.08 3.94 -4.62
N PHE A 20 -14.14 4.28 -3.73
CA PHE A 20 -13.86 3.43 -2.57
C PHE A 20 -15.05 3.33 -1.58
N PRO A 21 -15.80 4.41 -1.28
CA PRO A 21 -17.04 4.30 -0.51
C PRO A 21 -18.08 3.36 -1.13
N GLU A 22 -18.29 3.42 -2.45
CA GLU A 22 -19.19 2.51 -3.17
C GLU A 22 -18.72 1.05 -3.08
N TYR A 23 -17.41 0.81 -3.17
CA TYR A 23 -16.83 -0.52 -2.97
C TYR A 23 -17.17 -1.08 -1.58
N LEU A 24 -17.01 -0.29 -0.52
CA LEU A 24 -17.37 -0.71 0.84
C LEU A 24 -18.88 -0.96 0.98
N ALA A 25 -19.71 -0.09 0.41
CA ALA A 25 -21.16 -0.26 0.42
C ALA A 25 -21.59 -1.52 -0.33
N LEU A 26 -20.94 -1.85 -1.45
CA LEU A 26 -21.19 -3.08 -2.19
C LEU A 26 -20.84 -4.31 -1.34
N LEU A 27 -19.67 -4.32 -0.69
CA LEU A 27 -19.27 -5.42 0.22
C LEU A 27 -20.29 -5.62 1.35
N GLU A 28 -20.74 -4.52 1.95
CA GLU A 28 -21.75 -4.56 3.02
C GLU A 28 -23.09 -5.11 2.52
N SER A 29 -23.54 -4.67 1.34
CA SER A 29 -24.80 -5.10 0.74
C SER A 29 -24.82 -6.57 0.34
N GLN A 30 -23.69 -7.10 -0.12
CA GLN A 30 -23.55 -8.52 -0.49
C GLN A 30 -23.47 -9.43 0.75
N GLY A 31 -23.03 -8.89 1.86
CA GLY A 31 -22.75 -9.66 3.07
C GLY A 31 -21.50 -10.54 2.93
N SER A 32 -20.96 -10.97 4.05
CA SER A 32 -19.80 -11.87 4.08
C SER A 32 -19.91 -12.81 5.28
N ALA A 33 -19.50 -14.05 5.11
CA ALA A 33 -19.41 -15.03 6.17
C ALA A 33 -18.26 -14.76 7.16
N ILE A 34 -17.34 -13.87 6.80
CA ILE A 34 -16.19 -13.44 7.62
C ILE A 34 -16.17 -11.92 7.73
N ASN A 35 -15.49 -11.40 8.73
CA ASN A 35 -15.24 -9.97 8.84
C ASN A 35 -14.29 -9.54 7.72
N VAL A 36 -14.63 -8.47 7.02
CA VAL A 36 -13.84 -7.87 5.94
C VAL A 36 -13.41 -6.47 6.35
N ALA A 37 -12.15 -6.15 6.07
CA ALA A 37 -11.61 -4.81 6.26
C ALA A 37 -10.74 -4.46 5.04
N ALA A 38 -10.85 -3.23 4.56
CA ALA A 38 -10.17 -2.80 3.35
C ALA A 38 -9.21 -1.65 3.60
N LEU A 39 -8.05 -1.72 2.95
CA LEU A 39 -7.08 -0.63 2.84
C LEU A 39 -7.30 0.09 1.50
N VAL A 40 -7.29 1.42 1.54
CA VAL A 40 -7.28 2.18 0.29
C VAL A 40 -5.89 2.09 -0.37
N GLY A 41 -5.85 1.79 -1.66
CA GLY A 41 -4.60 1.50 -2.38
C GLY A 41 -4.01 2.73 -3.07
N HIS A 42 -2.69 2.92 -2.96
CA HIS A 42 -1.97 4.01 -3.62
C HIS A 42 -2.04 3.94 -5.15
N THR A 43 -1.82 2.76 -5.72
CA THR A 43 -1.85 2.54 -7.18
C THR A 43 -3.18 2.97 -7.81
N PRO A 44 -4.37 2.52 -7.35
CA PRO A 44 -5.62 2.98 -7.93
C PRO A 44 -5.87 4.48 -7.74
N ILE A 45 -5.47 5.07 -6.60
CA ILE A 45 -5.57 6.52 -6.39
C ILE A 45 -4.74 7.30 -7.40
N ARG A 46 -3.49 6.88 -7.64
CA ARG A 46 -2.62 7.52 -8.65
C ARG A 46 -3.20 7.40 -10.05
N LEU A 47 -3.71 6.22 -10.42
CA LEU A 47 -4.36 6.01 -11.72
C LEU A 47 -5.61 6.88 -11.88
N TRP A 48 -6.40 7.03 -10.83
CA TRP A 48 -7.60 7.87 -10.84
C TRP A 48 -7.29 9.36 -11.07
N VAL A 49 -6.24 9.87 -10.44
CA VAL A 49 -5.88 11.29 -10.50
C VAL A 49 -5.03 11.63 -11.72
N MET A 50 -4.09 10.76 -12.11
CA MET A 50 -3.08 11.04 -13.13
C MET A 50 -3.32 10.30 -14.45
N GLY A 51 -4.23 9.32 -14.49
CA GLY A 51 -4.44 8.48 -15.66
C GLY A 51 -3.17 7.69 -16.03
N GLU A 52 -2.87 7.63 -17.32
CA GLU A 52 -1.72 6.86 -17.84
C GLU A 52 -0.37 7.40 -17.36
N GLU A 53 -0.27 8.71 -17.12
CA GLU A 53 0.97 9.34 -16.62
C GLU A 53 1.38 8.85 -15.23
N ALA A 54 0.49 8.19 -14.50
CA ALA A 54 0.77 7.60 -13.19
C ALA A 54 1.90 6.57 -13.21
N THR A 55 2.18 5.95 -14.38
CA THR A 55 3.27 4.99 -14.59
C THR A 55 4.52 5.62 -15.23
N GLU A 56 4.53 6.93 -15.47
CA GLU A 56 5.56 7.60 -16.28
C GLU A 56 6.35 8.67 -15.51
N ARG A 57 5.71 9.33 -14.55
CA ARG A 57 6.31 10.44 -13.79
C ARG A 57 5.88 10.50 -12.33
N GLU A 58 6.56 11.33 -11.56
CA GLU A 58 6.11 11.74 -10.23
C GLU A 58 4.86 12.65 -10.33
N ALA A 59 4.07 12.66 -9.26
CA ALA A 59 2.90 13.53 -9.16
C ALA A 59 3.31 14.99 -8.90
N THR A 60 2.55 15.93 -9.44
CA THR A 60 2.60 17.34 -9.06
C THR A 60 1.98 17.57 -7.68
N ALA A 61 2.25 18.72 -7.07
CA ALA A 61 1.65 19.08 -5.77
C ALA A 61 0.11 19.04 -5.81
N ALA A 62 -0.50 19.54 -6.87
CA ALA A 62 -1.96 19.54 -7.02
C ALA A 62 -2.54 18.12 -7.13
N GLU A 63 -1.84 17.20 -7.81
CA GLU A 63 -2.22 15.79 -7.90
C GLU A 63 -2.07 15.10 -6.55
N VAL A 64 -1.01 15.40 -5.79
CA VAL A 64 -0.82 14.88 -4.43
C VAL A 64 -1.96 15.35 -3.51
N ASP A 65 -2.36 16.62 -3.59
CA ASP A 65 -3.48 17.16 -2.81
C ASP A 65 -4.80 16.47 -3.18
N ALA A 66 -5.04 16.24 -4.48
CA ALA A 66 -6.22 15.49 -4.94
C ALA A 66 -6.22 14.04 -4.41
N MET A 67 -5.09 13.35 -4.47
CA MET A 67 -4.93 12.00 -3.91
C MET A 67 -5.16 11.98 -2.39
N ALA A 68 -4.65 12.97 -1.67
CA ALA A 68 -4.88 13.12 -0.23
C ALA A 68 -6.37 13.28 0.11
N GLY A 69 -7.13 14.00 -0.74
CA GLY A 69 -8.58 14.08 -0.65
C GLY A 69 -9.26 12.72 -0.72
N LEU A 70 -8.86 11.88 -1.69
CA LEU A 70 -9.39 10.51 -1.84
C LEU A 70 -9.04 9.61 -0.64
N VAL A 71 -7.85 9.77 -0.06
CA VAL A 71 -7.49 9.03 1.17
C VAL A 71 -8.39 9.44 2.33
N ARG A 72 -8.64 10.75 2.53
CA ARG A 72 -9.57 11.24 3.58
C ARG A 72 -10.99 10.70 3.37
N GLU A 73 -11.48 10.72 2.14
CA GLU A 73 -12.79 10.17 1.78
C GLU A 73 -12.89 8.68 2.12
N ALA A 74 -11.89 7.90 1.71
CA ALA A 74 -11.84 6.46 2.01
C ALA A 74 -11.80 6.19 3.52
N MET A 75 -11.01 6.96 4.30
CA MET A 75 -10.95 6.83 5.74
C MET A 75 -12.28 7.20 6.42
N ALA A 76 -12.97 8.23 5.91
CA ALA A 76 -14.29 8.63 6.39
C ALA A 76 -15.35 7.53 6.09
N ALA A 77 -15.25 6.87 4.94
CA ALA A 77 -16.14 5.76 4.55
C ALA A 77 -15.89 4.46 5.33
N GLY A 78 -14.79 4.32 6.04
CA GLY A 78 -14.52 3.12 6.86
C GLY A 78 -13.28 2.32 6.47
N ALA A 79 -12.42 2.82 5.59
CA ALA A 79 -11.11 2.21 5.37
C ALA A 79 -10.36 2.02 6.70
N ILE A 80 -9.65 0.89 6.83
CA ILE A 80 -8.82 0.64 8.01
C ILE A 80 -7.41 1.21 7.87
N GLY A 81 -7.09 1.82 6.73
CA GLY A 81 -5.79 2.42 6.48
C GLY A 81 -5.49 2.58 5.00
N PHE A 82 -4.21 2.86 4.72
CA PHE A 82 -3.67 3.12 3.39
C PHE A 82 -2.57 2.13 3.04
N SER A 83 -2.47 1.73 1.77
CA SER A 83 -1.41 0.82 1.33
C SER A 83 -0.64 1.33 0.13
N SER A 84 0.68 1.08 0.12
CA SER A 84 1.58 1.45 -0.97
C SER A 84 2.61 0.37 -1.27
N SER A 85 3.17 0.38 -2.48
CA SER A 85 4.27 -0.49 -2.85
C SER A 85 5.35 0.27 -3.61
N GLN A 86 6.59 0.11 -3.14
CA GLN A 86 7.80 0.58 -3.80
C GLN A 86 8.68 -0.59 -4.29
N ALA A 87 8.19 -1.84 -4.15
CA ALA A 87 8.95 -3.03 -4.50
C ALA A 87 9.30 -3.05 -6.00
N ALA A 88 10.58 -3.22 -6.31
CA ALA A 88 11.08 -3.21 -7.68
C ALA A 88 10.49 -4.33 -8.56
N THR A 89 10.02 -5.40 -7.93
CA THR A 89 9.39 -6.55 -8.59
C THR A 89 7.92 -6.35 -8.93
N HIS A 90 7.28 -5.28 -8.42
CA HIS A 90 5.88 -5.03 -8.71
C HIS A 90 5.74 -4.30 -10.05
N HIS A 91 5.25 -5.01 -11.02
CA HIS A 91 4.97 -4.53 -12.38
C HIS A 91 3.49 -4.70 -12.71
N GLY A 92 2.96 -3.76 -13.48
CA GLY A 92 1.64 -3.82 -14.08
C GLY A 92 1.68 -4.46 -15.46
N ASP A 93 0.66 -4.17 -16.25
CA ASP A 93 0.55 -4.63 -17.62
C ASP A 93 1.71 -4.12 -18.48
N GLY A 94 2.12 -4.93 -19.47
CA GLY A 94 3.26 -4.62 -20.33
C GLY A 94 4.62 -4.48 -19.62
N GLY A 95 4.74 -4.94 -18.36
CA GLY A 95 5.98 -4.83 -17.58
C GLY A 95 6.28 -3.42 -17.05
N LYS A 96 5.34 -2.47 -17.20
CA LYS A 96 5.47 -1.13 -16.61
C LYS A 96 5.51 -1.22 -15.08
N PRO A 97 6.22 -0.32 -14.38
CA PRO A 97 6.14 -0.27 -12.91
C PRO A 97 4.70 0.00 -12.47
N VAL A 98 4.26 -0.59 -11.37
CA VAL A 98 2.98 -0.15 -10.77
C VAL A 98 3.09 1.32 -10.37
N PRO A 99 2.03 2.13 -10.53
CA PRO A 99 2.06 3.58 -10.30
C PRO A 99 2.70 4.03 -9.00
N SER A 100 2.43 3.37 -7.88
CA SER A 100 2.99 3.70 -6.57
C SER A 100 4.51 3.64 -6.49
N ARG A 101 5.19 2.92 -7.40
CA ARG A 101 6.66 2.87 -7.46
C ARG A 101 7.31 4.18 -7.90
N LEU A 102 6.56 5.04 -8.58
CA LEU A 102 7.04 6.36 -9.01
C LEU A 102 6.76 7.46 -8.00
N ALA A 103 6.09 7.14 -6.89
CA ALA A 103 5.81 8.09 -5.84
C ALA A 103 7.10 8.52 -5.12
N SER A 104 7.27 9.81 -4.92
CA SER A 104 8.30 10.35 -4.04
C SER A 104 7.98 10.06 -2.57
N PHE A 105 8.97 10.16 -1.69
CA PHE A 105 8.71 10.05 -0.25
C PHE A 105 7.78 11.17 0.24
N ALA A 106 7.88 12.38 -0.31
CA ALA A 106 7.03 13.50 0.05
C ALA A 106 5.55 13.23 -0.27
N GLU A 107 5.25 12.59 -1.42
CA GLU A 107 3.92 12.15 -1.76
C GLU A 107 3.39 11.13 -0.74
N ILE A 108 4.17 10.09 -0.44
CA ILE A 108 3.79 9.07 0.54
C ILE A 108 3.54 9.70 1.92
N ASP A 109 4.42 10.60 2.36
CA ASP A 109 4.29 11.31 3.63
C ASP A 109 3.00 12.13 3.72
N THR A 110 2.63 12.82 2.63
CA THR A 110 1.37 13.57 2.55
C THR A 110 0.14 12.66 2.63
N LEU A 111 0.14 11.54 1.89
CA LEU A 111 -0.98 10.59 1.89
C LEU A 111 -1.13 9.86 3.23
N VAL A 112 -0.02 9.50 3.85
CA VAL A 112 0.01 8.93 5.21
C VAL A 112 -0.51 9.95 6.23
N GLY A 113 -0.14 11.22 6.08
CA GLY A 113 -0.67 12.32 6.88
C GLY A 113 -2.19 12.44 6.76
N ALA A 114 -2.71 12.41 5.53
CA ALA A 114 -4.15 12.45 5.27
C ALA A 114 -4.91 11.27 5.90
N MET A 115 -4.32 10.07 5.90
CA MET A 115 -4.85 8.91 6.64
C MET A 115 -4.85 9.17 8.16
N ALA A 116 -3.75 9.69 8.71
CA ALA A 116 -3.57 9.91 10.14
C ALA A 116 -4.53 10.96 10.72
N GLU A 117 -4.98 11.94 9.93
CA GLU A 117 -5.99 12.95 10.33
C GLU A 117 -7.28 12.32 10.86
N SER A 118 -7.60 11.09 10.45
CA SER A 118 -8.76 10.35 10.96
C SER A 118 -8.62 9.87 12.41
N GLY A 119 -7.45 10.04 13.04
CA GLY A 119 -7.13 9.54 14.38
C GLY A 119 -7.00 8.01 14.47
N ARG A 120 -7.05 7.31 13.34
CA ARG A 120 -6.96 5.86 13.23
C ARG A 120 -6.28 5.47 11.91
N GLY A 121 -6.00 4.21 11.75
CA GLY A 121 -5.49 3.66 10.49
C GLY A 121 -4.12 3.02 10.63
N ILE A 122 -3.84 2.14 9.69
CA ILE A 122 -2.55 1.46 9.55
C ILE A 122 -1.99 1.75 8.16
N PHE A 123 -0.71 2.06 8.08
CA PHE A 123 -0.02 2.12 6.80
C PHE A 123 0.62 0.76 6.49
N GLN A 124 0.20 0.13 5.40
CA GLN A 124 0.78 -1.11 4.92
C GLN A 124 1.65 -0.86 3.69
N ALA A 125 2.87 -1.37 3.68
CA ALA A 125 3.79 -1.08 2.60
C ALA A 125 4.66 -2.26 2.16
N ALA A 126 5.06 -2.25 0.88
CA ALA A 126 6.20 -3.02 0.40
C ALA A 126 7.38 -2.09 0.18
N MET A 127 8.53 -2.43 0.78
CA MET A 127 9.75 -1.61 0.73
C MET A 127 10.32 -1.47 -0.68
N GLY A 128 11.02 -0.35 -0.91
CA GLY A 128 11.72 -0.06 -2.15
C GLY A 128 12.53 1.23 -2.07
N LYS A 129 12.83 1.84 -3.22
CA LYS A 129 13.75 2.97 -3.34
C LYS A 129 13.41 4.15 -2.43
N SER A 130 12.13 4.58 -2.42
CA SER A 130 11.67 5.75 -1.67
C SER A 130 10.96 5.36 -0.35
N LEU A 131 11.03 4.10 0.06
CA LEU A 131 10.34 3.60 1.25
C LEU A 131 11.13 2.47 1.91
N THR A 132 12.01 2.85 2.83
CA THR A 132 12.87 1.94 3.60
C THR A 132 12.47 1.93 5.07
N ASP A 133 13.10 1.08 5.89
CA ASP A 133 12.92 1.03 7.34
C ASP A 133 13.13 2.40 8.04
N LYS A 134 14.06 3.22 7.55
CA LYS A 134 14.26 4.59 8.04
C LYS A 134 13.06 5.50 7.74
N HIS A 135 12.49 5.38 6.55
CA HIS A 135 11.30 6.12 6.17
C HIS A 135 10.09 5.70 7.01
N PHE A 136 9.97 4.42 7.35
CA PHE A 136 8.93 3.96 8.27
C PHE A 136 9.07 4.61 9.65
N SER A 137 10.28 4.68 10.19
CA SER A 137 10.53 5.37 11.46
C SER A 137 10.13 6.86 11.38
N GLN A 138 10.46 7.54 10.28
CA GLN A 138 10.07 8.94 10.07
C GLN A 138 8.56 9.13 10.04
N LEU A 139 7.84 8.29 9.26
CA LEU A 139 6.39 8.34 9.15
C LEU A 139 5.71 8.04 10.49
N ALA A 140 6.13 6.97 11.18
CA ALA A 140 5.58 6.59 12.48
C ALA A 140 5.80 7.68 13.54
N THR A 141 6.98 8.29 13.56
CA THR A 141 7.29 9.39 14.49
C THR A 141 6.48 10.64 14.18
N ARG A 142 6.38 11.01 12.90
CA ARG A 142 5.70 12.25 12.47
C ARG A 142 4.19 12.18 12.66
N HIS A 143 3.59 11.05 12.32
CA HIS A 143 2.13 10.90 12.24
C HIS A 143 1.52 10.06 13.36
N GLY A 144 2.34 9.43 14.23
CA GLY A 144 1.84 8.62 15.35
C GLY A 144 1.07 7.37 14.93
N ILE A 145 1.37 6.80 13.76
CA ILE A 145 0.62 5.70 13.14
C ILE A 145 1.29 4.35 13.35
N ALA A 146 0.47 3.29 13.25
CA ALA A 146 0.97 1.93 13.08
C ALA A 146 1.39 1.68 11.62
N ILE A 147 2.50 0.96 11.44
CA ILE A 147 3.01 0.57 10.12
C ILE A 147 3.22 -0.94 10.10
N THR A 148 2.76 -1.58 9.04
CA THR A 148 3.15 -2.95 8.71
C THR A 148 3.76 -3.00 7.32
N TRP A 149 4.74 -3.89 7.11
CA TRP A 149 5.40 -3.99 5.81
C TRP A 149 5.63 -5.44 5.39
N THR A 150 5.54 -5.69 4.11
CA THR A 150 5.81 -6.97 3.44
C THR A 150 7.11 -6.93 2.64
N ALA A 151 7.84 -8.01 2.61
CA ALA A 151 7.73 -9.17 3.47
C ALA A 151 9.08 -9.42 4.12
N LEU A 152 9.08 -9.83 5.38
CA LEU A 152 10.30 -10.31 6.00
C LEU A 152 10.50 -11.78 5.64
N LEU A 153 11.36 -12.01 4.66
CA LEU A 153 11.74 -13.35 4.19
C LEU A 153 13.21 -13.60 4.48
N ALA A 154 13.53 -14.85 4.81
CA ALA A 154 14.91 -15.24 5.03
C ALA A 154 15.72 -15.04 3.75
N ASP A 155 16.86 -14.34 3.88
CA ASP A 155 17.89 -14.19 2.84
C ASP A 155 17.44 -13.55 1.50
N MET A 156 16.27 -12.94 1.45
CA MET A 156 15.67 -12.38 0.22
C MET A 156 16.57 -11.36 -0.47
N VAL A 157 17.29 -10.53 0.29
CA VAL A 157 18.21 -9.51 -0.24
C VAL A 157 19.67 -9.78 0.16
N GLY A 158 20.02 -11.06 0.27
CA GLY A 158 21.35 -11.56 0.60
C GLY A 158 21.42 -12.29 1.95
N PRO A 159 22.48 -13.08 2.17
CA PRO A 159 22.63 -13.92 3.35
C PRO A 159 22.51 -13.12 4.66
N GLY A 160 21.67 -13.57 5.60
CA GLY A 160 21.44 -12.94 6.90
C GLY A 160 20.65 -11.63 6.87
N SER A 161 20.16 -11.18 5.73
CA SER A 161 19.44 -9.90 5.59
C SER A 161 18.22 -9.78 6.52
N HIS A 162 17.49 -10.86 6.73
CA HIS A 162 16.34 -10.90 7.64
C HIS A 162 16.70 -10.56 9.09
N ARG A 163 17.90 -10.92 9.56
CA ARG A 163 18.36 -10.62 10.93
C ARG A 163 18.48 -9.11 11.15
N ARG A 164 19.07 -8.40 10.18
CA ARG A 164 19.19 -6.94 10.22
C ARG A 164 17.82 -6.26 10.29
N TYR A 165 16.85 -6.75 9.53
CA TYR A 165 15.49 -6.20 9.56
C TYR A 165 14.76 -6.52 10.88
N LEU A 166 14.99 -7.70 11.48
CA LEU A 166 14.49 -8.03 12.81
C LEU A 166 15.11 -7.13 13.91
N GLU A 167 16.41 -6.90 13.85
CA GLU A 167 17.11 -5.99 14.77
C GLU A 167 16.57 -4.55 14.63
N SER A 168 16.39 -4.07 13.39
CA SER A 168 15.80 -2.76 13.13
C SER A 168 14.38 -2.67 13.69
N ALA A 169 13.53 -3.67 13.46
CA ALA A 169 12.18 -3.71 13.99
C ALA A 169 12.15 -3.73 15.52
N ALA A 170 13.04 -4.50 16.17
CA ALA A 170 13.16 -4.52 17.62
C ALA A 170 13.60 -3.16 18.19
N GLN A 171 14.53 -2.47 17.54
CA GLN A 171 14.96 -1.12 17.93
C GLN A 171 13.82 -0.10 17.79
N GLN A 172 13.06 -0.16 16.70
CA GLN A 172 11.89 0.68 16.46
C GLN A 172 10.82 0.48 17.53
N GLN A 173 10.51 -0.77 17.87
CA GLN A 173 9.57 -1.09 18.95
C GLN A 173 10.06 -0.64 20.33
N ALA A 174 11.36 -0.81 20.63
CA ALA A 174 11.96 -0.31 21.86
C ALA A 174 11.92 1.22 21.96
N ALA A 175 11.91 1.92 20.82
CA ALA A 175 11.70 3.37 20.74
C ALA A 175 10.21 3.78 20.79
N GLY A 176 9.28 2.84 20.99
CA GLY A 176 7.86 3.09 21.08
C GLY A 176 7.13 3.23 19.72
N LEU A 177 7.81 2.91 18.62
CA LEU A 177 7.20 2.95 17.28
C LEU A 177 6.47 1.63 16.99
N ASN A 178 5.22 1.71 16.57
CA ASN A 178 4.44 0.53 16.20
C ASN A 178 4.71 0.14 14.74
N ILE A 179 5.87 -0.47 14.49
CA ILE A 179 6.31 -0.92 13.16
C ILE A 179 6.50 -2.43 13.19
N VAL A 180 5.70 -3.17 12.39
CA VAL A 180 5.65 -4.63 12.45
C VAL A 180 5.86 -5.23 11.05
N PRO A 181 6.92 -6.03 10.84
CA PRO A 181 7.09 -6.77 9.60
C PRO A 181 6.10 -7.94 9.50
N GLN A 182 5.61 -8.17 8.30
CA GLN A 182 4.80 -9.36 8.00
C GLN A 182 5.71 -10.52 7.61
N VAL A 183 5.42 -11.68 8.18
CA VAL A 183 6.10 -12.95 7.88
C VAL A 183 5.09 -13.99 7.43
N ALA A 184 5.53 -14.93 6.60
CA ALA A 184 4.71 -16.09 6.25
C ALA A 184 4.53 -16.99 7.48
N CYS A 185 3.29 -17.43 7.73
CA CYS A 185 3.00 -18.36 8.82
C CYS A 185 3.42 -19.81 8.54
N ARG A 186 3.88 -20.07 7.32
CA ARG A 186 4.37 -21.38 6.83
C ARG A 186 5.41 -21.14 5.73
N PRO A 187 6.23 -22.16 5.37
CA PRO A 187 7.15 -22.05 4.24
C PRO A 187 6.42 -21.61 2.97
N ILE A 188 7.01 -20.61 2.28
CA ILE A 188 6.52 -20.17 0.98
C ILE A 188 7.17 -21.04 -0.08
N MET A 189 6.34 -21.69 -0.89
CA MET A 189 6.78 -22.44 -2.04
C MET A 189 6.18 -21.81 -3.28
N PHE A 190 7.01 -21.53 -4.28
CA PHE A 190 6.60 -21.03 -5.59
C PHE A 190 6.94 -22.10 -6.63
N ASP A 191 5.98 -22.40 -7.50
CA ASP A 191 6.19 -23.20 -8.70
C ASP A 191 5.87 -22.31 -9.90
N PHE A 192 6.87 -22.13 -10.78
CA PHE A 192 6.74 -21.35 -12.00
C PHE A 192 6.84 -22.31 -13.18
N ASN A 193 5.72 -22.64 -13.80
CA ASN A 193 5.63 -23.40 -15.04
C ASN A 193 5.62 -22.47 -16.25
#